data_caf161864e9fcdcccf101d5423263f19
#
_entry.id   caf161864e9fcdcccf101d5423263f19
#
_cell.length_a   1.000
_cell.length_b   1.000
_cell.length_c   1.000
_cell.angle_alpha   90.00
_cell.angle_beta   90.00
_cell.angle_gamma   90.00
#
_symmetry.space_group_name_H-M   'P 1'
#
loop_
_entity.id
_entity.type
_entity.pdbx_description
1 polymer ?
#
loop_
_entity_poly.entity_id
_entity_poly.type
_entity_poly.pdbx_seq_one_letter_code
_entity_poly.pdbx_strand_id
1 'polypeptide(L)'
;MPQPLVSVIVPAYNAAGFISRCVESITSQSYPELEILLLNDGSTDDTLAVCRNLAAADSRIRVVDKPNTGAADTRSCGLALAHGEYIQFADSDDHLLPGCTANLVAAMQCSHADLVLAPYRMMVPRKDGGYDTREYSLLPAGVYNKVDYLWQLTGNAAAFYYGVLWNKLYRRDLIQMAHIRFEHVVYAEDQLFNTRYLQVAQRFAAIDEAAYCYIQNPQSVCHTQVSAADMLRHRSQMYHTYKEMCIQLGVYDKFRLRLHGIYLSLFESPLPNGPVQKLSDAFARTHSRI
;
A
#
# COMPACT_ATOMS: atom_id res chain seq x y z
N MET A 1 -26.41 12.06 -6.80
CA MET A 1 -25.46 11.72 -7.87
C MET A 1 -25.25 10.23 -7.85
N PRO A 2 -24.99 9.55 -8.98
CA PRO A 2 -24.63 8.14 -8.94
C PRO A 2 -23.38 7.94 -8.11
N GLN A 3 -23.28 6.82 -7.41
CA GLN A 3 -22.10 6.48 -6.64
C GLN A 3 -20.94 6.16 -7.61
N PRO A 4 -19.71 6.65 -7.38
CA PRO A 4 -18.58 6.38 -8.26
C PRO A 4 -18.15 4.90 -8.20
N LEU A 5 -17.81 4.33 -9.34
CA LEU A 5 -17.29 2.97 -9.43
C LEU A 5 -15.90 2.90 -8.80
N VAL A 6 -15.67 1.87 -7.98
CA VAL A 6 -14.35 1.55 -7.40
C VAL A 6 -13.84 0.26 -8.02
N SER A 7 -12.67 0.30 -8.68
CA SER A 7 -11.98 -0.91 -9.11
C SER A 7 -11.07 -1.40 -8.01
N VAL A 8 -11.36 -2.59 -7.48
CA VAL A 8 -10.52 -3.30 -6.51
C VAL A 8 -9.60 -4.25 -7.25
N ILE A 9 -8.29 -4.02 -7.20
CA ILE A 9 -7.28 -4.79 -7.90
C ILE A 9 -6.63 -5.78 -6.92
N VAL A 10 -6.77 -7.09 -7.23
CA VAL A 10 -6.30 -8.19 -6.38
C VAL A 10 -5.34 -9.07 -7.18
N PRO A 11 -4.02 -8.88 -7.08
CA PRO A 11 -3.06 -9.82 -7.64
C PRO A 11 -3.05 -11.11 -6.83
N ALA A 12 -2.95 -12.25 -7.51
CA ALA A 12 -2.96 -13.57 -6.88
C ALA A 12 -1.91 -14.49 -7.52
N TYR A 13 -1.04 -15.07 -6.69
CA TYR A 13 -0.08 -16.09 -7.08
C TYR A 13 0.03 -17.14 -5.98
N ASN A 14 -0.32 -18.40 -6.29
CA ASN A 14 -0.35 -19.51 -5.34
C ASN A 14 -1.10 -19.17 -4.04
N ALA A 15 -2.32 -18.64 -4.20
CA ALA A 15 -3.17 -18.10 -3.13
C ALA A 15 -4.44 -18.92 -2.88
N ALA A 16 -4.53 -20.17 -3.35
CA ALA A 16 -5.74 -20.99 -3.25
C ALA A 16 -6.31 -21.10 -1.83
N GLY A 17 -5.43 -21.09 -0.80
CA GLY A 17 -5.84 -21.18 0.60
C GLY A 17 -6.35 -19.87 1.20
N PHE A 18 -6.20 -18.73 0.53
CA PHE A 18 -6.45 -17.41 1.10
C PHE A 18 -7.42 -16.55 0.30
N ILE A 19 -7.40 -16.68 -1.04
CA ILE A 19 -8.10 -15.79 -1.96
C ILE A 19 -9.62 -15.71 -1.72
N SER A 20 -10.27 -16.80 -1.30
CA SER A 20 -11.70 -16.81 -1.00
C SER A 20 -12.05 -15.82 0.11
N ARG A 21 -11.31 -15.84 1.23
CA ARG A 21 -11.50 -14.91 2.34
C ARG A 21 -11.29 -13.45 1.91
N CYS A 22 -10.26 -13.19 1.14
CA CYS A 22 -9.98 -11.86 0.59
C CYS A 22 -11.19 -11.36 -0.24
N VAL A 23 -11.63 -12.15 -1.21
CA VAL A 23 -12.72 -11.80 -2.12
C VAL A 23 -14.05 -11.67 -1.38
N GLU A 24 -14.37 -12.58 -0.45
CA GLU A 24 -15.56 -12.48 0.40
C GLU A 24 -15.61 -11.18 1.19
N SER A 25 -14.44 -10.72 1.70
CA SER A 25 -14.35 -9.44 2.39
C SER A 25 -14.61 -8.23 1.50
N ILE A 26 -14.33 -8.35 0.20
CA ILE A 26 -14.59 -7.30 -0.80
C ILE A 26 -16.04 -7.35 -1.26
N THR A 27 -16.58 -8.53 -1.59
CA THR A 27 -17.94 -8.69 -2.09
C THR A 27 -19.01 -8.38 -1.05
N SER A 28 -18.68 -8.56 0.25
CA SER A 28 -19.54 -8.23 1.40
C SER A 28 -19.48 -6.76 1.85
N GLN A 29 -18.71 -5.91 1.17
CA GLN A 29 -18.69 -4.49 1.47
C GLN A 29 -20.07 -3.85 1.27
N SER A 30 -20.41 -2.91 2.15
CA SER A 30 -21.68 -2.15 2.06
C SER A 30 -21.73 -1.20 0.85
N TYR A 31 -20.61 -0.96 0.20
CA TYR A 31 -20.50 -0.15 -1.01
C TYR A 31 -20.84 -1.00 -2.24
N PRO A 32 -21.90 -0.67 -3.02
CA PRO A 32 -22.38 -1.56 -4.08
C PRO A 32 -21.60 -1.43 -5.40
N GLU A 33 -21.11 -0.23 -5.74
CA GLU A 33 -20.51 0.08 -7.03
C GLU A 33 -19.03 -0.38 -7.07
N LEU A 34 -18.82 -1.68 -7.20
CA LEU A 34 -17.51 -2.34 -7.24
C LEU A 34 -17.27 -3.04 -8.58
N GLU A 35 -16.06 -2.88 -9.11
CA GLU A 35 -15.42 -3.75 -10.09
C GLU A 35 -14.28 -4.48 -9.42
N ILE A 36 -14.27 -5.80 -9.42
CA ILE A 36 -13.26 -6.61 -8.72
C ILE A 36 -12.41 -7.34 -9.76
N LEU A 37 -11.15 -6.97 -9.86
CA LEU A 37 -10.20 -7.55 -10.81
C LEU A 37 -9.31 -8.55 -10.09
N LEU A 38 -9.57 -9.85 -10.27
CA LEU A 38 -8.74 -10.94 -9.78
C LEU A 38 -7.72 -11.31 -10.85
N LEU A 39 -6.45 -11.02 -10.60
CA LEU A 39 -5.38 -11.25 -11.57
C LEU A 39 -4.53 -12.45 -11.13
N ASN A 40 -4.78 -13.61 -11.76
CA ASN A 40 -3.95 -14.78 -11.57
C ASN A 40 -2.61 -14.62 -12.31
N ASP A 41 -1.52 -14.54 -11.57
CA ASP A 41 -0.17 -14.36 -12.08
C ASP A 41 0.52 -15.71 -12.33
N GLY A 42 -0.11 -16.58 -13.14
CA GLY A 42 0.46 -17.88 -13.52
C GLY A 42 0.62 -18.83 -12.34
N SER A 43 -0.37 -18.91 -11.44
CA SER A 43 -0.35 -19.85 -10.30
C SER A 43 -0.23 -21.30 -10.75
N THR A 44 0.45 -22.10 -9.95
CA THR A 44 0.65 -23.54 -10.16
C THR A 44 -0.24 -24.41 -9.25
N ASP A 45 -0.95 -23.78 -8.32
CA ASP A 45 -1.96 -24.40 -7.44
C ASP A 45 -3.38 -24.14 -7.96
N ASP A 46 -4.40 -24.44 -7.16
CA ASP A 46 -5.81 -24.29 -7.51
C ASP A 46 -6.32 -22.82 -7.52
N THR A 47 -5.45 -21.82 -7.38
CA THR A 47 -5.85 -20.39 -7.30
C THR A 47 -6.75 -19.98 -8.45
N LEU A 48 -6.41 -20.33 -9.70
CA LEU A 48 -7.19 -19.97 -10.87
C LEU A 48 -8.60 -20.61 -10.84
N ALA A 49 -8.71 -21.86 -10.42
CA ALA A 49 -9.98 -22.55 -10.30
C ALA A 49 -10.87 -21.88 -9.24
N VAL A 50 -10.29 -21.52 -8.09
CA VAL A 50 -11.01 -20.79 -7.03
C VAL A 50 -11.46 -19.42 -7.54
N CYS A 51 -10.61 -18.65 -8.22
CA CYS A 51 -10.97 -17.35 -8.80
C CYS A 51 -12.16 -17.46 -9.78
N ARG A 52 -12.16 -18.48 -10.66
CA ARG A 52 -13.25 -18.71 -11.61
C ARG A 52 -14.56 -19.05 -10.92
N ASN A 53 -14.52 -19.84 -9.85
CA ASN A 53 -15.70 -20.16 -9.04
C ASN A 53 -16.28 -18.91 -8.36
N LEU A 54 -15.43 -18.05 -7.82
CA LEU A 54 -15.85 -16.78 -7.22
C LEU A 54 -16.50 -15.85 -8.26
N ALA A 55 -15.93 -15.76 -9.46
CA ALA A 55 -16.49 -14.95 -10.55
C ALA A 55 -17.82 -15.51 -11.08
N ALA A 56 -18.03 -16.82 -11.01
CA ALA A 56 -19.33 -17.41 -11.36
C ALA A 56 -20.43 -17.08 -10.34
N ALA A 57 -20.07 -16.77 -9.09
CA ALA A 57 -20.99 -16.43 -8.01
C ALA A 57 -21.31 -14.92 -7.92
N ASP A 58 -20.43 -14.04 -8.41
CA ASP A 58 -20.61 -12.58 -8.33
C ASP A 58 -20.17 -11.91 -9.64
N SER A 59 -21.11 -11.31 -10.35
CA SER A 59 -20.91 -10.68 -11.67
C SER A 59 -19.99 -9.44 -11.64
N ARG A 60 -19.72 -8.88 -10.45
CA ARG A 60 -18.77 -7.77 -10.28
C ARG A 60 -17.32 -8.23 -10.40
N ILE A 61 -17.07 -9.55 -10.35
CA ILE A 61 -15.74 -10.14 -10.40
C ILE A 61 -15.33 -10.46 -11.84
N ARG A 62 -14.20 -9.96 -12.25
CA ARG A 62 -13.53 -10.31 -13.50
C ARG A 62 -12.19 -10.98 -13.22
N VAL A 63 -12.02 -12.20 -13.74
CA VAL A 63 -10.74 -12.94 -13.63
C VAL A 63 -9.88 -12.68 -14.86
N VAL A 64 -8.63 -12.38 -14.63
CA VAL A 64 -7.58 -12.27 -15.65
C VAL A 64 -6.50 -13.31 -15.36
N ASP A 65 -6.29 -14.21 -16.31
CA ASP A 65 -5.28 -15.25 -16.23
C ASP A 65 -4.11 -14.89 -17.14
N LYS A 66 -2.88 -14.82 -16.59
CA LYS A 66 -1.68 -14.40 -17.32
C LYS A 66 -0.46 -15.21 -16.91
N PRO A 67 0.56 -15.32 -17.76
CA PRO A 67 1.86 -15.87 -17.33
C PRO A 67 2.42 -15.10 -16.13
N ASN A 68 3.20 -15.79 -15.28
CA ASN A 68 3.83 -15.15 -14.13
C ASN A 68 4.87 -14.10 -14.59
N THR A 69 4.66 -12.87 -14.16
CA THR A 69 5.57 -11.73 -14.41
C THR A 69 5.83 -10.93 -13.15
N GLY A 70 5.30 -11.36 -12.01
CA GLY A 70 5.48 -10.73 -10.71
C GLY A 70 4.40 -9.69 -10.36
N ALA A 71 4.38 -9.29 -9.10
CA ALA A 71 3.35 -8.45 -8.51
C ALA A 71 3.25 -7.07 -9.19
N ALA A 72 4.38 -6.44 -9.53
CA ALA A 72 4.44 -5.14 -10.20
C ALA A 72 3.70 -5.12 -11.54
N ASP A 73 4.00 -6.09 -12.42
CA ASP A 73 3.33 -6.21 -13.72
C ASP A 73 1.86 -6.57 -13.55
N THR A 74 1.56 -7.43 -12.61
CA THR A 74 0.19 -7.87 -12.36
C THR A 74 -0.66 -6.73 -11.87
N ARG A 75 -0.16 -5.88 -10.95
CA ARG A 75 -0.86 -4.64 -10.56
C ARG A 75 -0.96 -3.64 -11.71
N SER A 76 0.08 -3.50 -12.54
CA SER A 76 0.04 -2.64 -13.74
C SER A 76 -1.00 -3.12 -14.75
N CYS A 77 -1.15 -4.44 -14.95
CA CYS A 77 -2.21 -5.03 -15.76
C CYS A 77 -3.59 -4.68 -15.19
N GLY A 78 -3.77 -4.80 -13.87
CA GLY A 78 -5.01 -4.40 -13.20
C GLY A 78 -5.36 -2.93 -13.42
N LEU A 79 -4.39 -2.03 -13.27
CA LEU A 79 -4.59 -0.60 -13.54
C LEU A 79 -5.01 -0.31 -14.99
N ALA A 80 -4.44 -1.04 -15.96
CA ALA A 80 -4.81 -0.88 -17.37
C ALA A 80 -6.22 -1.37 -17.69
N LEU A 81 -6.74 -2.32 -16.92
CA LEU A 81 -8.07 -2.92 -17.09
C LEU A 81 -9.16 -2.25 -16.25
N ALA A 82 -8.79 -1.45 -15.26
CA ALA A 82 -9.71 -0.80 -14.33
C ALA A 82 -10.54 0.30 -15.01
N HIS A 83 -11.85 0.32 -14.73
CA HIS A 83 -12.80 1.33 -15.25
C HIS A 83 -13.28 2.28 -14.15
N GLY A 84 -13.13 1.93 -12.87
CA GLY A 84 -13.58 2.72 -11.73
C GLY A 84 -13.02 4.14 -11.71
N GLU A 85 -13.76 5.06 -11.14
CA GLU A 85 -13.28 6.43 -10.86
C GLU A 85 -12.16 6.38 -9.82
N TYR A 86 -12.26 5.43 -8.89
CA TYR A 86 -11.27 5.20 -7.85
C TYR A 86 -10.64 3.82 -7.98
N ILE A 87 -9.38 3.73 -7.52
CA ILE A 87 -8.61 2.48 -7.44
C ILE A 87 -8.38 2.14 -5.97
N GLN A 88 -8.67 0.90 -5.61
CA GLN A 88 -8.31 0.27 -4.35
C GLN A 88 -7.48 -0.99 -4.63
N PHE A 89 -6.45 -1.23 -3.84
CA PHE A 89 -5.66 -2.47 -3.94
C PHE A 89 -5.97 -3.36 -2.74
N ALA A 90 -5.91 -4.67 -2.95
CA ALA A 90 -5.95 -5.65 -1.88
C ALA A 90 -5.00 -6.79 -2.21
N ASP A 91 -4.25 -7.28 -1.21
CA ASP A 91 -3.41 -8.46 -1.38
C ASP A 91 -4.22 -9.73 -1.09
N SER A 92 -3.97 -10.79 -1.85
CA SER A 92 -4.81 -12.00 -1.86
C SER A 92 -4.81 -12.80 -0.55
N ASP A 93 -3.84 -12.57 0.34
CA ASP A 93 -3.72 -13.22 1.65
C ASP A 93 -4.33 -12.40 2.81
N ASP A 94 -4.75 -11.17 2.52
CA ASP A 94 -5.34 -10.23 3.48
C ASP A 94 -6.87 -10.12 3.35
N HIS A 95 -7.49 -9.16 4.06
CA HIS A 95 -8.91 -8.85 3.90
C HIS A 95 -9.28 -7.42 4.29
N LEU A 96 -10.32 -6.89 3.66
CA LEU A 96 -10.92 -5.61 3.99
C LEU A 96 -11.77 -5.72 5.27
N LEU A 97 -11.74 -4.69 6.11
CA LEU A 97 -12.66 -4.59 7.24
C LEU A 97 -14.04 -4.09 6.77
N PRO A 98 -15.13 -4.40 7.51
CA PRO A 98 -16.46 -3.92 7.17
C PRO A 98 -16.51 -2.39 7.04
N GLY A 99 -17.17 -1.89 5.99
CA GLY A 99 -17.29 -0.45 5.73
C GLY A 99 -16.05 0.20 5.09
N CYS A 100 -14.97 -0.53 4.89
CA CYS A 100 -13.71 -0.01 4.32
C CYS A 100 -13.95 0.86 3.09
N THR A 101 -14.49 0.28 2.03
CA THR A 101 -14.67 1.00 0.76
C THR A 101 -15.64 2.17 0.90
N ALA A 102 -16.74 2.01 1.63
CA ALA A 102 -17.73 3.07 1.85
C ALA A 102 -17.11 4.28 2.58
N ASN A 103 -16.34 4.05 3.65
CA ASN A 103 -15.70 5.11 4.44
C ASN A 103 -14.63 5.84 3.62
N LEU A 104 -13.82 5.10 2.86
CA LEU A 104 -12.79 5.69 1.98
C LEU A 104 -13.43 6.55 0.88
N VAL A 105 -14.50 6.07 0.24
CA VAL A 105 -15.22 6.85 -0.80
C VAL A 105 -15.89 8.07 -0.20
N ALA A 106 -16.56 7.95 0.94
CA ALA A 106 -17.17 9.09 1.62
C ALA A 106 -16.14 10.17 1.95
N ALA A 107 -14.99 9.78 2.50
CA ALA A 107 -13.90 10.70 2.79
C ALA A 107 -13.34 11.35 1.51
N MET A 108 -13.17 10.59 0.42
CA MET A 108 -12.72 11.08 -0.87
C MET A 108 -13.64 12.17 -1.41
N GLN A 109 -14.94 11.90 -1.41
CA GLN A 109 -15.96 12.83 -1.92
C GLN A 109 -16.10 14.07 -1.03
N CYS A 110 -16.20 13.91 0.29
CA CYS A 110 -16.39 15.03 1.22
C CYS A 110 -15.18 15.96 1.26
N SER A 111 -13.97 15.41 1.16
CA SER A 111 -12.75 16.22 1.22
C SER A 111 -12.28 16.72 -0.15
N HIS A 112 -12.83 16.19 -1.26
CA HIS A 112 -12.27 16.35 -2.60
C HIS A 112 -10.79 15.98 -2.66
N ALA A 113 -10.39 14.94 -1.94
CA ALA A 113 -9.03 14.49 -1.89
C ALA A 113 -8.62 13.76 -3.18
N ASP A 114 -7.32 13.74 -3.45
CA ASP A 114 -6.72 12.93 -4.50
C ASP A 114 -6.32 11.54 -3.98
N LEU A 115 -6.04 11.46 -2.68
CA LEU A 115 -5.67 10.24 -1.97
C LEU A 115 -6.31 10.23 -0.58
N VAL A 116 -6.94 9.13 -0.21
CA VAL A 116 -7.40 8.88 1.15
C VAL A 116 -6.61 7.74 1.77
N LEU A 117 -6.22 7.89 3.04
CA LEU A 117 -5.54 6.87 3.83
C LEU A 117 -6.40 6.46 5.02
N ALA A 118 -6.31 5.18 5.38
CA ALA A 118 -6.97 4.65 6.57
C ALA A 118 -5.96 3.95 7.49
N PRO A 119 -6.24 3.84 8.79
CA PRO A 119 -5.57 2.89 9.67
C PRO A 119 -5.75 1.45 9.21
N TYR A 120 -4.88 0.57 9.68
CA TYR A 120 -4.99 -0.87 9.41
C TYR A 120 -4.70 -1.69 10.67
N ARG A 121 -5.20 -2.91 10.69
CA ARG A 121 -4.88 -3.90 11.72
C ARG A 121 -3.86 -4.89 11.20
N MET A 122 -2.77 -5.07 11.93
CA MET A 122 -1.80 -6.12 11.69
C MET A 122 -2.15 -7.32 12.58
N MET A 123 -2.29 -8.48 11.98
CA MET A 123 -2.52 -9.75 12.66
C MET A 123 -1.26 -10.61 12.56
N VAL A 124 -0.65 -10.88 13.71
CA VAL A 124 0.54 -11.72 13.83
C VAL A 124 0.12 -13.09 14.34
N PRO A 125 0.34 -14.19 13.58
CA PRO A 125 -0.03 -15.53 14.03
C PRO A 125 0.70 -15.91 15.30
N ARG A 126 -0.02 -16.50 16.25
CA ARG A 126 0.52 -17.08 17.48
C ARG A 126 0.67 -18.59 17.36
N LYS A 127 1.52 -19.17 18.19
CA LYS A 127 1.74 -20.62 18.24
C LYS A 127 0.51 -21.43 18.66
N ASP A 128 -0.45 -20.82 19.35
CA ASP A 128 -1.72 -21.42 19.79
C ASP A 128 -2.81 -21.39 18.71
N GLY A 129 -2.51 -20.94 17.50
CA GLY A 129 -3.46 -20.79 16.39
C GLY A 129 -4.28 -19.50 16.41
N GLY A 130 -4.08 -18.63 17.42
CA GLY A 130 -4.68 -17.29 17.47
C GLY A 130 -3.82 -16.22 16.78
N TYR A 131 -4.24 -14.97 16.92
CA TYR A 131 -3.52 -13.81 16.40
C TYR A 131 -3.33 -12.75 17.48
N ASP A 132 -2.15 -12.14 17.51
CA ASP A 132 -1.93 -10.85 18.17
C ASP A 132 -2.30 -9.75 17.19
N THR A 133 -3.24 -8.88 17.56
CA THR A 133 -3.74 -7.81 16.70
C THR A 133 -3.25 -6.46 17.21
N ARG A 134 -2.70 -5.66 16.31
CA ARG A 134 -2.28 -4.28 16.57
C ARG A 134 -2.83 -3.37 15.50
N GLU A 135 -3.35 -2.20 15.89
CA GLU A 135 -3.81 -1.18 14.97
C GLU A 135 -2.70 -0.13 14.75
N TYR A 136 -2.54 0.27 13.49
CA TYR A 136 -1.53 1.24 13.04
C TYR A 136 -2.22 2.42 12.39
N SER A 137 -2.01 3.60 12.97
CA SER A 137 -2.43 4.89 12.44
C SER A 137 -1.31 5.89 12.67
N LEU A 138 -0.76 6.47 11.60
CA LEU A 138 0.32 7.47 11.71
C LEU A 138 -0.11 8.85 11.22
N LEU A 139 -1.21 8.94 10.49
CA LEU A 139 -1.76 10.19 10.02
C LEU A 139 -3.10 10.43 10.74
N PRO A 140 -3.23 11.42 11.61
CA PRO A 140 -4.50 11.77 12.25
C PRO A 140 -5.60 12.01 11.21
N ALA A 141 -6.86 11.73 11.55
CA ALA A 141 -7.97 12.04 10.66
C ALA A 141 -8.02 13.52 10.33
N GLY A 142 -8.28 13.83 9.07
CA GLY A 142 -8.30 15.21 8.60
C GLY A 142 -7.99 15.34 7.13
N VAL A 143 -7.95 16.58 6.68
CA VAL A 143 -7.64 16.95 5.29
C VAL A 143 -6.32 17.73 5.26
N TYR A 144 -5.44 17.33 4.35
CA TYR A 144 -4.07 17.84 4.26
C TYR A 144 -3.82 18.39 2.86
N ASN A 145 -3.16 19.55 2.78
CA ASN A 145 -2.49 19.96 1.55
C ASN A 145 -1.18 19.18 1.36
N LYS A 146 -0.55 19.33 0.22
CA LYS A 146 0.67 18.58 -0.12
C LYS A 146 1.83 18.84 0.85
N VAL A 147 1.99 20.07 1.32
CA VAL A 147 3.08 20.44 2.25
C VAL A 147 2.87 19.78 3.62
N ASP A 148 1.64 19.84 4.14
CA ASP A 148 1.31 19.25 5.44
C ASP A 148 1.39 17.71 5.38
N TYR A 149 0.93 17.10 4.29
CA TYR A 149 1.06 15.66 4.09
C TYR A 149 2.53 15.23 4.01
N LEU A 150 3.36 15.95 3.24
CA LEU A 150 4.80 15.71 3.15
C LEU A 150 5.49 15.86 4.51
N TRP A 151 5.02 16.81 5.33
CA TRP A 151 5.56 16.98 6.68
C TRP A 151 5.33 15.74 7.56
N GLN A 152 4.12 15.18 7.52
CA GLN A 152 3.82 13.95 8.26
C GLN A 152 4.62 12.76 7.71
N LEU A 153 4.57 12.56 6.39
CA LEU A 153 5.25 11.47 5.71
C LEU A 153 6.76 11.49 5.97
N THR A 154 7.44 12.62 5.80
CA THR A 154 8.90 12.70 5.94
C THR A 154 9.38 12.52 7.38
N GLY A 155 8.53 12.73 8.38
CA GLY A 155 8.81 12.37 9.77
C GLY A 155 8.80 10.87 10.03
N ASN A 156 8.15 10.09 9.15
CA ASN A 156 7.92 8.65 9.27
C ASN A 156 8.09 7.94 7.91
N ALA A 157 9.00 8.43 7.05
CA ALA A 157 9.10 7.98 5.65
C ALA A 157 9.43 6.49 5.49
N ALA A 158 10.05 5.87 6.49
CA ALA A 158 10.30 4.44 6.53
C ALA A 158 9.10 3.63 7.03
N ALA A 159 8.04 4.28 7.51
CA ALA A 159 6.89 3.58 8.06
C ALA A 159 6.11 2.87 6.97
N PHE A 160 5.81 1.61 7.22
CA PHE A 160 5.02 0.73 6.38
C PHE A 160 3.66 1.36 6.02
N TYR A 161 3.03 2.09 6.95
CA TYR A 161 1.76 2.79 6.77
C TYR A 161 1.70 3.68 5.52
N TYR A 162 2.76 4.44 5.23
CA TYR A 162 2.80 5.31 4.04
C TYR A 162 3.19 4.55 2.77
N GLY A 163 3.94 3.46 2.91
CA GLY A 163 4.48 2.71 1.78
C GLY A 163 3.51 1.75 1.11
N VAL A 164 2.60 1.14 1.85
CA VAL A 164 1.68 0.12 1.33
C VAL A 164 0.58 0.73 0.45
N LEU A 165 -0.04 -0.09 -0.40
CA LEU A 165 -1.11 0.34 -1.32
C LEU A 165 -2.51 0.15 -0.71
N TRP A 166 -2.70 -0.94 0.00
CA TRP A 166 -4.00 -1.50 0.36
C TRP A 166 -4.76 -0.73 1.46
N ASN A 167 -4.12 0.20 2.16
CA ASN A 167 -4.79 1.09 3.12
C ASN A 167 -5.21 2.43 2.50
N LYS A 168 -5.32 2.50 1.17
CA LYS A 168 -5.53 3.73 0.42
C LYS A 168 -6.61 3.60 -0.65
N LEU A 169 -7.23 4.74 -0.97
CA LEU A 169 -8.07 4.92 -2.14
C LEU A 169 -7.48 6.02 -3.02
N TYR A 170 -7.33 5.74 -4.31
CA TYR A 170 -6.66 6.60 -5.28
C TYR A 170 -7.63 7.09 -6.34
N ARG A 171 -7.49 8.32 -6.82
CA ARG A 171 -8.14 8.81 -8.03
C ARG A 171 -7.45 8.21 -9.26
N ARG A 172 -8.23 7.48 -10.09
CA ARG A 172 -7.69 6.82 -11.28
C ARG A 172 -7.22 7.80 -12.35
N ASP A 173 -7.92 8.93 -12.54
CA ASP A 173 -7.56 9.95 -13.54
C ASP A 173 -6.14 10.49 -13.34
N LEU A 174 -5.69 10.67 -12.08
CA LEU A 174 -4.32 11.11 -11.79
C LEU A 174 -3.27 10.05 -12.17
N ILE A 175 -3.60 8.76 -11.94
CA ILE A 175 -2.73 7.65 -12.36
C ILE A 175 -2.57 7.65 -13.88
N GLN A 176 -3.68 7.84 -14.61
CA GLN A 176 -3.70 7.84 -16.06
C GLN A 176 -2.99 9.07 -16.66
N MET A 177 -3.31 10.27 -16.20
CA MET A 177 -2.71 11.51 -16.69
C MET A 177 -1.19 11.56 -16.51
N ALA A 178 -0.70 11.02 -15.38
CA ALA A 178 0.73 10.98 -15.10
C ALA A 178 1.41 9.70 -15.57
N HIS A 179 0.70 8.82 -16.27
CA HIS A 179 1.20 7.52 -16.75
C HIS A 179 1.90 6.69 -15.68
N ILE A 180 1.37 6.72 -14.43
CA ILE A 180 1.96 6.01 -13.31
C ILE A 180 1.79 4.51 -13.51
N ARG A 181 2.91 3.78 -13.39
CA ARG A 181 2.98 2.32 -13.48
C ARG A 181 3.86 1.78 -12.37
N PHE A 182 3.69 0.52 -12.03
CA PHE A 182 4.62 -0.17 -11.16
C PHE A 182 5.93 -0.40 -11.88
N GLU A 183 7.04 -0.19 -11.18
CA GLU A 183 8.37 -0.43 -11.72
C GLU A 183 8.82 -1.85 -11.37
N HIS A 184 9.58 -2.48 -12.28
CA HIS A 184 10.26 -3.74 -12.03
C HIS A 184 11.43 -3.52 -11.08
N VAL A 185 11.17 -3.50 -9.80
CA VAL A 185 12.18 -3.43 -8.75
C VAL A 185 12.08 -4.66 -7.86
N VAL A 186 13.20 -5.08 -7.30
CA VAL A 186 13.26 -6.25 -6.40
C VAL A 186 12.55 -5.97 -5.07
N TYR A 187 12.38 -4.68 -4.71
CA TYR A 187 11.89 -4.30 -3.39
C TYR A 187 11.14 -2.97 -3.44
N ALA A 188 10.00 -2.94 -2.72
CA ALA A 188 9.22 -1.74 -2.42
C ALA A 188 8.67 -1.00 -3.66
N GLU A 189 8.21 -1.75 -4.67
CA GLU A 189 7.48 -1.21 -5.82
C GLU A 189 6.28 -0.35 -5.41
N ASP A 190 5.63 -0.71 -4.31
CA ASP A 190 4.51 0.01 -3.71
C ASP A 190 4.91 1.42 -3.27
N GLN A 191 6.07 1.56 -2.61
CA GLN A 191 6.57 2.86 -2.18
C GLN A 191 6.92 3.75 -3.36
N LEU A 192 7.49 3.19 -4.43
CA LEU A 192 7.77 3.93 -5.66
C LEU A 192 6.49 4.39 -6.33
N PHE A 193 5.49 3.53 -6.43
CA PHE A 193 4.17 3.89 -6.93
C PHE A 193 3.56 5.05 -6.14
N ASN A 194 3.53 4.94 -4.81
CA ASN A 194 3.03 5.99 -3.92
C ASN A 194 3.81 7.29 -4.08
N THR A 195 5.13 7.21 -4.22
CA THR A 195 5.99 8.39 -4.40
C THR A 195 5.70 9.10 -5.73
N ARG A 196 5.49 8.34 -6.82
CA ARG A 196 5.07 8.90 -8.13
C ARG A 196 3.68 9.51 -8.06
N TYR A 197 2.75 8.84 -7.39
CA TYR A 197 1.41 9.38 -7.20
C TYR A 197 1.43 10.69 -6.42
N LEU A 198 2.26 10.78 -5.39
CA LEU A 198 2.44 11.98 -4.58
C LEU A 198 2.97 13.18 -5.40
N GLN A 199 3.74 12.95 -6.49
CA GLN A 199 4.20 14.05 -7.35
C GLN A 199 3.03 14.82 -7.98
N VAL A 200 1.92 14.15 -8.28
CA VAL A 200 0.75 14.75 -8.97
C VAL A 200 -0.39 15.09 -8.02
N ALA A 201 -0.62 14.31 -6.99
CA ALA A 201 -1.66 14.57 -5.99
C ALA A 201 -1.40 15.86 -5.22
N GLN A 202 -2.45 16.62 -4.89
CA GLN A 202 -2.37 17.90 -4.18
C GLN A 202 -3.10 17.90 -2.84
N ARG A 203 -4.16 17.08 -2.71
CA ARG A 203 -5.04 17.05 -1.56
C ARG A 203 -5.18 15.65 -1.02
N PHE A 204 -4.99 15.50 0.28
CA PHE A 204 -4.95 14.22 0.98
C PHE A 204 -5.97 14.22 2.11
N ALA A 205 -6.54 13.06 2.40
CA ALA A 205 -7.37 12.89 3.58
C ALA A 205 -6.97 11.62 4.35
N ALA A 206 -7.21 11.61 5.62
CA ALA A 206 -7.10 10.43 6.48
C ALA A 206 -8.39 10.26 7.26
N ILE A 207 -8.77 9.00 7.49
CA ILE A 207 -9.91 8.61 8.35
C ILE A 207 -9.41 7.92 9.61
N ASP A 208 -10.26 7.82 10.64
CA ASP A 208 -9.92 7.19 11.91
C ASP A 208 -10.24 5.68 11.93
N GLU A 209 -11.20 5.24 11.12
CA GLU A 209 -11.64 3.86 11.10
C GLU A 209 -10.63 2.99 10.35
N ALA A 210 -10.20 1.90 11.00
CA ALA A 210 -9.36 0.91 10.35
C ALA A 210 -10.10 0.26 9.17
N ALA A 211 -9.44 0.25 7.99
CA ALA A 211 -10.05 -0.20 6.75
C ALA A 211 -9.56 -1.59 6.30
N TYR A 212 -8.42 -2.03 6.78
CA TYR A 212 -7.72 -3.21 6.25
C TYR A 212 -7.16 -4.08 7.37
N CYS A 213 -7.12 -5.39 7.12
CA CYS A 213 -6.49 -6.36 8.00
C CYS A 213 -5.33 -7.03 7.26
N TYR A 214 -4.12 -6.66 7.63
CA TYR A 214 -2.87 -7.23 7.14
C TYR A 214 -2.49 -8.44 7.98
N ILE A 215 -2.40 -9.61 7.36
CA ILE A 215 -2.02 -10.86 8.02
C ILE A 215 -0.54 -11.12 7.76
N GLN A 216 0.26 -11.04 8.82
CA GLN A 216 1.68 -11.28 8.69
C GLN A 216 1.96 -12.75 8.35
N ASN A 217 2.42 -12.99 7.13
CA ASN A 217 2.83 -14.32 6.67
C ASN A 217 4.34 -14.48 6.83
N PRO A 218 4.83 -15.42 7.67
CA PRO A 218 6.26 -15.67 7.85
C PRO A 218 6.97 -16.12 6.55
N GLN A 219 6.21 -16.62 5.56
CA GLN A 219 6.72 -17.09 4.27
C GLN A 219 6.66 -16.00 3.18
N SER A 220 6.31 -14.77 3.52
CA SER A 220 6.22 -13.67 2.56
C SER A 220 7.56 -13.41 1.87
N VAL A 221 7.51 -13.16 0.56
CA VAL A 221 8.66 -12.88 -0.31
C VAL A 221 9.49 -11.69 0.18
N CYS A 222 8.87 -10.72 0.86
CA CYS A 222 9.55 -9.55 1.41
C CYS A 222 10.68 -9.86 2.40
N HIS A 223 10.73 -11.07 2.97
CA HIS A 223 11.73 -11.45 3.97
C HIS A 223 12.98 -12.17 3.41
N THR A 224 13.00 -12.56 2.13
CA THR A 224 13.97 -13.56 1.66
C THR A 224 14.95 -13.12 0.57
N GLN A 225 14.76 -11.98 -0.12
CA GLN A 225 15.52 -11.68 -1.34
C GLN A 225 16.11 -10.26 -1.48
N VAL A 226 16.04 -9.42 -0.45
CA VAL A 226 16.45 -8.01 -0.58
C VAL A 226 17.90 -7.80 -0.13
N SER A 227 18.74 -7.30 -1.05
CA SER A 227 20.13 -6.92 -0.71
C SER A 227 20.19 -5.52 -0.07
N ALA A 228 21.24 -5.28 0.73
CA ALA A 228 21.50 -3.94 1.28
C ALA A 228 21.69 -2.88 0.17
N ALA A 229 22.25 -3.28 -0.98
CA ALA A 229 22.43 -2.40 -2.14
C ALA A 229 21.09 -1.99 -2.78
N ASP A 230 20.12 -2.91 -2.86
CA ASP A 230 18.78 -2.61 -3.38
C ASP A 230 18.03 -1.67 -2.44
N MET A 231 18.13 -1.88 -1.12
CA MET A 231 17.57 -0.98 -0.13
C MET A 231 18.17 0.43 -0.21
N LEU A 232 19.48 0.55 -0.36
CA LEU A 232 20.18 1.82 -0.54
C LEU A 232 19.72 2.55 -1.81
N ARG A 233 19.65 1.84 -2.92
CA ARG A 233 19.21 2.39 -4.21
C ARG A 233 17.79 2.92 -4.12
N HIS A 234 16.87 2.13 -3.57
CA HIS A 234 15.48 2.50 -3.39
C HIS A 234 15.33 3.76 -2.52
N ARG A 235 16.00 3.81 -1.37
CA ARG A 235 15.92 4.97 -0.47
C ARG A 235 16.58 6.22 -1.03
N SER A 236 17.67 6.05 -1.78
CA SER A 236 18.26 7.15 -2.53
C SER A 236 17.27 7.75 -3.54
N GLN A 237 16.56 6.90 -4.28
CA GLN A 237 15.53 7.34 -5.23
C GLN A 237 14.39 8.09 -4.52
N MET A 238 13.87 7.56 -3.43
CA MET A 238 12.84 8.24 -2.61
C MET A 238 13.32 9.59 -2.09
N TYR A 239 14.53 9.65 -1.54
CA TYR A 239 15.10 10.89 -1.03
C TYR A 239 15.19 11.95 -2.13
N HIS A 240 15.72 11.61 -3.30
CA HIS A 240 15.84 12.56 -4.41
C HIS A 240 14.46 13.05 -4.85
N THR A 241 13.48 12.17 -4.98
CA THR A 241 12.13 12.56 -5.38
C THR A 241 11.47 13.48 -4.35
N TYR A 242 11.55 13.17 -3.06
CA TYR A 242 11.00 14.05 -2.02
C TYR A 242 11.74 15.37 -1.91
N LYS A 243 13.06 15.37 -2.09
CA LYS A 243 13.87 16.59 -2.15
C LYS A 243 13.43 17.50 -3.29
N GLU A 244 13.29 16.96 -4.49
CA GLU A 244 12.82 17.71 -5.66
C GLU A 244 11.43 18.29 -5.44
N MET A 245 10.48 17.52 -4.90
CA MET A 245 9.15 18.04 -4.54
C MET A 245 9.24 19.19 -3.53
N CYS A 246 10.07 19.07 -2.50
CA CYS A 246 10.24 20.14 -1.52
C CYS A 246 10.88 21.41 -2.13
N ILE A 247 11.80 21.25 -3.09
CA ILE A 247 12.39 22.38 -3.83
C ILE A 247 11.32 23.06 -4.68
N GLN A 248 10.54 22.28 -5.44
CA GLN A 248 9.46 22.81 -6.29
C GLN A 248 8.37 23.54 -5.50
N LEU A 249 8.10 23.10 -4.28
CA LEU A 249 7.15 23.72 -3.34
C LEU A 249 7.74 24.90 -2.56
N GLY A 250 9.05 25.19 -2.70
CA GLY A 250 9.72 26.25 -1.96
C GLY A 250 9.89 25.99 -0.46
N VAL A 251 9.83 24.73 -0.03
CA VAL A 251 9.85 24.35 1.40
C VAL A 251 11.10 23.53 1.80
N TYR A 252 12.09 23.40 0.92
CA TYR A 252 13.23 22.52 1.12
C TYR A 252 13.97 22.78 2.43
N ASP A 253 14.24 24.03 2.79
CA ASP A 253 14.98 24.38 4.00
C ASP A 253 14.27 23.90 5.27
N LYS A 254 12.93 24.01 5.30
CA LYS A 254 12.09 23.50 6.40
C LYS A 254 12.16 21.97 6.52
N PHE A 255 12.31 21.25 5.42
CA PHE A 255 12.27 19.80 5.35
C PHE A 255 13.64 19.13 5.39
N ARG A 256 14.74 19.88 5.22
CA ARG A 256 16.09 19.35 5.03
C ARG A 256 16.50 18.28 6.04
N LEU A 257 16.30 18.53 7.32
CA LEU A 257 16.68 17.58 8.38
C LEU A 257 15.83 16.29 8.33
N ARG A 258 14.53 16.42 8.04
CA ARG A 258 13.63 15.27 7.91
C ARG A 258 13.99 14.42 6.70
N LEU A 259 14.31 15.04 5.58
CA LEU A 259 14.77 14.33 4.37
C LEU A 259 16.07 13.56 4.63
N HIS A 260 17.01 14.13 5.37
CA HIS A 260 18.21 13.40 5.79
C HIS A 260 17.89 12.20 6.69
N GLY A 261 16.82 12.28 7.50
CA GLY A 261 16.31 11.16 8.29
C GLY A 261 15.90 9.96 7.42
N ILE A 262 15.47 10.17 6.18
CA ILE A 262 15.17 9.09 5.22
C ILE A 262 16.43 8.26 4.91
N TYR A 263 17.60 8.89 4.78
CA TYR A 263 18.87 8.17 4.65
C TYR A 263 19.29 7.48 5.94
N LEU A 264 19.12 8.17 7.08
CA LEU A 264 19.53 7.62 8.38
C LEU A 264 18.67 6.43 8.80
N SER A 265 17.38 6.41 8.45
CA SER A 265 16.49 5.26 8.67
C SER A 265 16.88 4.00 7.87
N LEU A 266 17.88 4.09 6.98
CA LEU A 266 18.55 2.93 6.40
C LEU A 266 19.14 1.99 7.44
N PHE A 267 19.56 2.55 8.57
CA PHE A 267 20.21 1.82 9.65
C PHE A 267 19.19 1.23 10.65
N GLU A 268 17.92 1.61 10.57
CA GLU A 268 16.81 1.07 11.35
C GLU A 268 16.07 -0.02 10.57
N SER A 269 16.79 -1.07 10.18
CA SER A 269 16.17 -2.20 9.47
C SER A 269 15.29 -3.02 10.40
N PRO A 270 14.07 -3.41 10.02
CA PRO A 270 13.22 -4.33 10.78
C PRO A 270 13.69 -5.79 10.74
N LEU A 271 14.87 -6.09 10.18
CA LEU A 271 15.41 -7.45 10.15
C LEU A 271 15.94 -7.83 11.53
N PRO A 272 15.30 -8.74 12.27
CA PRO A 272 15.81 -9.23 13.53
C PRO A 272 17.15 -9.95 13.27
N ASN A 273 18.22 -9.51 13.95
CA ASN A 273 19.58 -10.10 13.94
C ASN A 273 20.50 -9.77 12.75
N GLY A 274 20.21 -8.77 11.92
CA GLY A 274 21.17 -8.27 10.92
C GLY A 274 22.30 -7.40 11.54
N PRO A 275 23.46 -7.23 10.84
CA PRO A 275 24.54 -6.37 11.30
C PRO A 275 24.11 -4.90 11.52
N VAL A 276 22.98 -4.51 10.96
CA VAL A 276 22.36 -3.19 11.08
C VAL A 276 21.68 -2.98 12.44
N GLN A 277 21.10 -4.04 13.05
CA GLN A 277 20.50 -3.96 14.39
C GLN A 277 21.54 -3.54 15.44
N LYS A 278 22.78 -4.04 15.31
CA LYS A 278 23.87 -3.70 16.22
C LYS A 278 24.30 -2.23 16.13
N LEU A 279 24.17 -1.62 14.96
CA LEU A 279 24.43 -0.18 14.74
C LEU A 279 23.28 0.69 15.26
N SER A 280 22.03 0.28 15.05
CA SER A 280 20.83 0.94 15.59
C SER A 280 20.86 0.98 17.12
N ASP A 281 21.16 -0.14 17.76
CA ASP A 281 21.26 -0.23 19.22
C ASP A 281 22.41 0.61 19.79
N ALA A 282 23.52 0.77 19.04
CA ALA A 282 24.61 1.64 19.41
C ALA A 282 24.23 3.13 19.31
N PHE A 283 23.48 3.52 18.27
CA PHE A 283 22.99 4.90 18.06
C PHE A 283 21.90 5.29 19.08
N ALA A 284 20.95 4.39 19.38
CA ALA A 284 19.91 4.62 20.38
C ALA A 284 20.51 4.84 21.78
N ARG A 285 21.59 4.12 22.15
CA ARG A 285 22.31 4.29 23.43
C ARG A 285 23.07 5.62 23.53
N THR A 286 23.43 6.24 22.41
CA THR A 286 24.12 7.53 22.39
C THR A 286 23.19 8.72 22.52
N HIS A 287 21.91 8.59 22.11
CA HIS A 287 20.91 9.67 22.14
C HIS A 287 19.95 9.63 23.34
N SER A 288 20.01 8.58 24.16
CA SER A 288 19.27 8.51 25.44
C SER A 288 20.00 9.17 26.63
N ARG A 289 21.09 9.92 26.38
CA ARG A 289 21.92 10.62 27.39
C ARG A 289 22.03 12.13 27.16
N ILE A 290 21.08 12.73 26.45
CA ILE A 290 20.95 14.19 26.39
C ILE A 290 19.56 14.59 26.85
#